data_fc8ba2f144948fa323f539d6d8cdebfa
#
_entry.id   fc8ba2f144948fa323f539d6d8cdebfa
#
_cell.length_a   1.000
_cell.length_b   1.000
_cell.length_c   1.000
_cell.angle_alpha   90.00
_cell.angle_beta   90.00
_cell.angle_gamma   90.00
#
_symmetry.space_group_name_H-M   'P 1'
#
loop_
_entity.id
_entity.type
_entity.pdbx_description
1 polymer ?
#
loop_
_entity_poly.entity_id
_entity_poly.type
_entity_poly.pdbx_seq_one_letter_code
_entity_poly.pdbx_strand_id
1 'polypeptide(L)'
;MEVLNNYQRQKIDESNDEDFYSSPKFVYHLDANFRTYLSSVYKNEIKDNSTVVDLMSSWDSYLPLEKKYKQVIGHGLNKDELEKNKILDSFWNQNFNLNQKIPLDSSSIDYCLMVAAFQYLQYPEDLTRDIARILSDKGKIIISFSNRAFWHKAPNIWTSSTEEERLTYVRKVLISNGFEEPRIIRKFNDISFNFLPFLKNDPFYCLIATKE
;
A
#
# COMPACT_ATOMS: atom_id res chain seq x y z
N MET A 1 -11.76 12.15 9.85
CA MET A 1 -11.26 13.50 10.25
C MET A 1 -10.14 13.88 9.30
N GLU A 2 -10.09 15.14 8.83
CA GLU A 2 -8.98 15.59 7.96
C GLU A 2 -7.66 15.64 8.74
N VAL A 3 -6.61 15.13 8.13
CA VAL A 3 -5.24 15.08 8.67
C VAL A 3 -4.33 16.02 7.89
N LEU A 4 -4.59 16.16 6.57
CA LEU A 4 -3.78 16.96 5.65
C LEU A 4 -4.45 18.29 5.32
N ASN A 5 -3.65 19.36 5.20
CA ASN A 5 -4.08 20.62 4.60
C ASN A 5 -3.85 20.60 3.07
N ASN A 6 -4.34 21.64 2.38
CA ASN A 6 -4.26 21.73 0.91
C ASN A 6 -2.81 21.71 0.37
N TYR A 7 -1.87 22.38 1.06
CA TYR A 7 -0.46 22.38 0.65
C TYR A 7 0.17 20.98 0.74
N GLN A 8 -0.15 20.25 1.79
CA GLN A 8 0.36 18.89 2.01
C GLN A 8 -0.12 17.89 0.96
N ARG A 9 -1.29 18.14 0.34
CA ARG A 9 -1.88 17.30 -0.72
C ARG A 9 -1.28 17.54 -2.10
N GLN A 10 -0.64 18.69 -2.32
CA GLN A 10 -0.09 19.06 -3.63
C GLN A 10 1.09 18.16 -4.03
N LYS A 11 1.20 17.88 -5.32
CA LYS A 11 2.30 17.15 -5.96
C LYS A 11 3.14 18.11 -6.80
N ILE A 12 4.37 17.75 -7.12
CA ILE A 12 5.18 18.48 -8.11
C ILE A 12 4.56 18.32 -9.51
N ASP A 13 4.08 17.11 -9.83
CA ASP A 13 3.42 16.80 -11.09
C ASP A 13 1.95 16.46 -10.81
N GLU A 14 1.07 17.44 -11.06
CA GLU A 14 -0.39 17.33 -10.93
C GLU A 14 -1.07 16.79 -12.20
N SER A 15 -0.32 16.35 -13.20
CA SER A 15 -0.91 15.69 -14.38
C SER A 15 -1.63 14.40 -13.98
N ASN A 16 -2.57 13.96 -14.83
CA ASN A 16 -3.38 12.78 -14.57
C ASN A 16 -2.50 11.55 -14.28
N ASP A 17 -2.74 10.90 -13.14
CA ASP A 17 -1.99 9.70 -12.75
C ASP A 17 -2.22 8.55 -13.74
N GLU A 18 -3.38 8.48 -14.40
CA GLU A 18 -3.67 7.46 -15.42
C GLU A 18 -2.71 7.54 -16.60
N ASP A 19 -2.35 8.76 -17.02
CA ASP A 19 -1.37 8.97 -18.11
C ASP A 19 0.02 8.50 -17.68
N PHE A 20 0.43 8.79 -16.45
CA PHE A 20 1.71 8.36 -15.90
C PHE A 20 1.84 6.83 -15.80
N TYR A 21 0.75 6.14 -15.47
CA TYR A 21 0.69 4.69 -15.34
C TYR A 21 0.19 3.98 -16.62
N SER A 22 -0.05 4.69 -17.73
CA SER A 22 -0.56 4.12 -18.99
C SER A 22 0.36 3.05 -19.60
N SER A 23 1.68 3.20 -19.47
CA SER A 23 2.65 2.22 -19.95
C SER A 23 2.96 1.19 -18.85
N PRO A 24 2.75 -0.12 -19.10
CA PRO A 24 2.98 -1.16 -18.09
C PRO A 24 4.46 -1.28 -17.72
N LYS A 25 4.72 -1.53 -16.45
CA LYS A 25 6.06 -1.65 -15.86
C LYS A 25 6.24 -3.01 -15.18
N PHE A 26 6.65 -4.02 -15.94
CA PHE A 26 6.90 -5.37 -15.40
C PHE A 26 8.27 -5.48 -14.73
N VAL A 27 8.52 -4.60 -13.76
CA VAL A 27 9.78 -4.54 -13.00
C VAL A 27 9.48 -4.51 -11.49
N TYR A 28 10.39 -5.06 -10.69
CA TYR A 28 10.32 -4.92 -9.25
C TYR A 28 10.89 -3.58 -8.82
N HIS A 29 10.06 -2.71 -8.28
CA HIS A 29 10.48 -1.43 -7.72
C HIS A 29 11.11 -1.56 -6.33
N LEU A 30 10.87 -2.67 -5.65
CA LEU A 30 11.37 -3.01 -4.32
C LEU A 30 12.37 -4.16 -4.43
N ASP A 31 13.41 -4.13 -3.62
CA ASP A 31 14.44 -5.16 -3.64
C ASP A 31 13.95 -6.54 -3.15
N ALA A 32 14.79 -7.56 -3.33
CA ALA A 32 14.45 -8.93 -2.96
C ALA A 32 14.24 -9.10 -1.45
N ASN A 33 15.01 -8.39 -0.63
CA ASN A 33 14.89 -8.48 0.83
C ASN A 33 13.58 -7.87 1.31
N PHE A 34 13.20 -6.70 0.79
CA PHE A 34 11.91 -6.09 1.07
C PHE A 34 10.75 -7.06 0.75
N ARG A 35 10.77 -7.64 -0.46
CA ARG A 35 9.73 -8.57 -0.92
C ARG A 35 9.66 -9.84 -0.06
N THR A 36 10.82 -10.37 0.38
CA THR A 36 10.89 -11.52 1.28
C THR A 36 10.31 -11.20 2.66
N TYR A 37 10.64 -10.03 3.24
CA TYR A 37 10.05 -9.58 4.50
C TYR A 37 8.54 -9.39 4.39
N LEU A 38 8.08 -8.77 3.31
CA LEU A 38 6.65 -8.54 3.06
C LEU A 38 5.89 -9.87 2.96
N SER A 39 6.39 -10.81 2.15
CA SER A 39 5.78 -12.14 2.03
C SER A 39 5.73 -12.87 3.37
N SER A 40 6.77 -12.75 4.20
CA SER A 40 6.79 -13.29 5.57
C SER A 40 5.73 -12.64 6.47
N VAL A 41 5.53 -11.32 6.37
CA VAL A 41 4.45 -10.62 7.08
C VAL A 41 3.09 -11.16 6.65
N TYR A 42 2.84 -11.27 5.36
CA TYR A 42 1.58 -11.80 4.83
C TYR A 42 1.34 -13.26 5.25
N LYS A 43 2.38 -14.10 5.24
CA LYS A 43 2.29 -15.48 5.71
C LYS A 43 1.82 -15.59 7.15
N ASN A 44 2.29 -14.69 8.01
CA ASN A 44 1.98 -14.71 9.45
C ASN A 44 0.64 -14.00 9.78
N GLU A 45 0.26 -12.97 9.03
CA GLU A 45 -0.92 -12.15 9.35
C GLU A 45 -2.20 -12.62 8.66
N ILE A 46 -2.10 -13.01 7.39
CA ILE A 46 -3.27 -13.37 6.60
C ILE A 46 -3.66 -14.82 6.92
N LYS A 47 -4.91 -15.04 7.30
CA LYS A 47 -5.45 -16.38 7.56
C LYS A 47 -5.82 -17.08 6.26
N ASP A 48 -5.77 -18.40 6.25
CA ASP A 48 -6.31 -19.17 5.12
C ASP A 48 -7.80 -18.94 4.95
N ASN A 49 -8.29 -19.09 3.72
CA ASN A 49 -9.68 -18.85 3.30
C ASN A 49 -10.18 -17.42 3.52
N SER A 50 -9.28 -16.43 3.57
CA SER A 50 -9.62 -15.00 3.66
C SER A 50 -9.88 -14.40 2.28
N THR A 51 -10.74 -13.38 2.24
CA THR A 51 -10.92 -12.49 1.11
C THR A 51 -9.94 -11.31 1.25
N VAL A 52 -9.09 -11.13 0.26
CA VAL A 52 -8.02 -10.12 0.26
C VAL A 52 -8.26 -9.12 -0.87
N VAL A 53 -8.10 -7.83 -0.59
CA VAL A 53 -8.00 -6.80 -1.63
C VAL A 53 -6.60 -6.19 -1.63
N ASP A 54 -5.97 -6.12 -2.81
CA ASP A 54 -4.66 -5.49 -3.03
C ASP A 54 -4.88 -4.18 -3.80
N LEU A 55 -4.82 -3.06 -3.06
CA LEU A 55 -5.09 -1.73 -3.59
C LEU A 55 -3.84 -1.07 -4.15
N MET A 56 -4.00 -0.41 -5.30
CA MET A 56 -2.92 0.21 -6.07
C MET A 56 -1.82 -0.80 -6.40
N SER A 57 -2.26 -1.99 -6.75
CA SER A 57 -1.47 -3.15 -7.12
C SER A 57 -0.89 -3.01 -8.53
N SER A 58 -0.02 -3.93 -8.87
CA SER A 58 0.61 -4.10 -10.18
C SER A 58 0.61 -5.59 -10.55
N TRP A 59 1.61 -6.02 -11.31
CA TRP A 59 1.72 -7.38 -11.83
C TRP A 59 2.13 -8.45 -10.79
N ASP A 60 2.43 -8.06 -9.55
CA ASP A 60 2.75 -8.95 -8.43
C ASP A 60 2.23 -8.36 -7.11
N SER A 61 1.51 -9.15 -6.33
CA SER A 61 0.98 -8.79 -4.99
C SER A 61 1.88 -9.25 -3.84
N TYR A 62 2.96 -9.96 -4.12
CA TYR A 62 3.88 -10.56 -3.12
C TYR A 62 3.22 -11.50 -2.12
N LEU A 63 2.00 -11.95 -2.40
CA LEU A 63 1.26 -12.86 -1.57
C LEU A 63 1.88 -14.27 -1.62
N PRO A 64 2.01 -14.97 -0.47
CA PRO A 64 2.51 -16.35 -0.43
C PRO A 64 1.64 -17.28 -1.28
N LEU A 65 2.22 -17.94 -2.29
CA LEU A 65 1.51 -18.84 -3.21
C LEU A 65 1.06 -20.15 -2.55
N GLU A 66 1.68 -20.54 -1.45
CA GLU A 66 1.32 -21.73 -0.68
C GLU A 66 0.06 -21.55 0.17
N LYS A 67 -0.41 -20.30 0.39
CA LYS A 67 -1.64 -20.04 1.15
C LYS A 67 -2.88 -20.20 0.27
N LYS A 68 -3.97 -20.59 0.92
CA LYS A 68 -5.28 -20.69 0.27
C LYS A 68 -6.09 -19.44 0.57
N TYR A 69 -6.36 -18.67 -0.44
CA TYR A 69 -7.24 -17.50 -0.34
C TYR A 69 -8.67 -17.89 -0.79
N LYS A 70 -9.68 -17.29 -0.16
CA LYS A 70 -11.06 -17.42 -0.64
C LYS A 70 -11.24 -16.64 -1.93
N GLN A 71 -10.68 -15.44 -1.96
CA GLN A 71 -10.66 -14.55 -3.12
C GLN A 71 -9.55 -13.53 -2.96
N VAL A 72 -8.88 -13.17 -4.05
CA VAL A 72 -7.93 -12.07 -4.14
C VAL A 72 -8.39 -11.09 -5.21
N ILE A 73 -8.68 -9.86 -4.81
CA ILE A 73 -9.19 -8.80 -5.69
C ILE A 73 -8.11 -7.74 -5.84
N GLY A 74 -7.76 -7.38 -7.07
CA GLY A 74 -6.77 -6.36 -7.37
C GLY A 74 -7.40 -5.01 -7.71
N HIS A 75 -6.67 -3.94 -7.44
CA HIS A 75 -7.00 -2.60 -7.94
C HIS A 75 -5.72 -1.88 -8.35
N GLY A 76 -5.76 -1.16 -9.47
CA GLY A 76 -4.62 -0.37 -9.96
C GLY A 76 -5.01 0.52 -11.13
N LEU A 77 -4.02 1.21 -11.71
CA LEU A 77 -4.25 2.09 -12.86
C LEU A 77 -3.88 1.45 -14.20
N ASN A 78 -3.05 0.41 -14.21
CA ASN A 78 -2.65 -0.25 -15.44
C ASN A 78 -3.29 -1.64 -15.56
N LYS A 79 -4.15 -1.80 -16.57
CA LYS A 79 -4.89 -3.04 -16.81
C LYS A 79 -3.96 -4.22 -17.16
N ASP A 80 -2.96 -3.99 -18.01
CA ASP A 80 -2.05 -5.04 -18.48
C ASP A 80 -1.20 -5.60 -17.32
N GLU A 81 -0.82 -4.74 -16.36
CA GLU A 81 -0.13 -5.17 -15.15
C GLU A 81 -1.04 -6.06 -14.29
N LEU A 82 -2.29 -5.66 -14.06
CA LEU A 82 -3.25 -6.43 -13.26
C LEU A 82 -3.61 -7.76 -13.93
N GLU A 83 -3.78 -7.82 -15.26
CA GLU A 83 -4.02 -9.06 -16.00
C GLU A 83 -2.82 -10.02 -15.90
N LYS A 84 -1.61 -9.50 -15.74
CA LYS A 84 -0.40 -10.31 -15.56
C LYS A 84 -0.27 -10.89 -14.15
N ASN A 85 -0.94 -10.33 -13.18
CA ASN A 85 -0.90 -10.75 -11.78
C ASN A 85 -1.76 -12.01 -11.57
N LYS A 86 -1.12 -13.16 -11.60
CA LYS A 86 -1.78 -14.48 -11.61
C LYS A 86 -2.48 -14.87 -10.29
N ILE A 87 -2.24 -14.14 -9.21
CA ILE A 87 -2.90 -14.43 -7.93
C ILE A 87 -4.25 -13.74 -7.82
N LEU A 88 -4.56 -12.78 -8.69
CA LEU A 88 -5.82 -12.07 -8.69
C LEU A 88 -6.93 -12.91 -9.34
N ASP A 89 -8.04 -13.07 -8.64
CA ASP A 89 -9.27 -13.66 -9.19
C ASP A 89 -10.07 -12.66 -10.02
N SER A 90 -9.99 -11.38 -9.63
CA SER A 90 -10.62 -10.25 -10.31
C SER A 90 -9.91 -8.95 -10.01
N PHE A 91 -10.17 -7.93 -10.80
CA PHE A 91 -9.63 -6.59 -10.55
C PHE A 91 -10.51 -5.50 -11.16
N TRP A 92 -10.24 -4.25 -10.74
CA TRP A 92 -10.81 -3.05 -11.38
C TRP A 92 -9.77 -1.94 -11.49
N ASN A 93 -10.02 -0.99 -12.41
CA ASN A 93 -9.19 0.21 -12.57
C ASN A 93 -9.94 1.42 -12.05
N GLN A 94 -9.27 2.25 -11.24
CA GLN A 94 -9.81 3.48 -10.68
C GLN A 94 -8.68 4.37 -10.20
N ASN A 95 -8.80 5.69 -10.39
CA ASN A 95 -7.87 6.65 -9.81
C ASN A 95 -8.39 7.13 -8.45
N PHE A 96 -7.76 6.70 -7.36
CA PHE A 96 -8.15 7.09 -6.01
C PHE A 96 -7.86 8.55 -5.66
N ASN A 97 -7.12 9.29 -6.48
CA ASN A 97 -7.00 10.74 -6.33
C ASN A 97 -8.18 11.50 -6.97
N LEU A 98 -8.99 10.84 -7.80
CA LEU A 98 -10.22 11.38 -8.39
C LEU A 98 -11.49 10.88 -7.69
N ASN A 99 -11.52 9.60 -7.30
CA ASN A 99 -12.66 8.98 -6.64
C ASN A 99 -12.18 7.97 -5.60
N GLN A 100 -12.45 8.21 -4.32
CA GLN A 100 -12.02 7.39 -3.19
C GLN A 100 -13.02 6.28 -2.82
N LYS A 101 -14.18 6.22 -3.52
CA LYS A 101 -15.20 5.19 -3.24
C LYS A 101 -14.82 3.86 -3.86
N ILE A 102 -14.60 2.84 -3.04
CA ILE A 102 -14.27 1.48 -3.48
C ILE A 102 -15.54 0.74 -3.91
N PRO A 103 -15.59 0.13 -5.12
CA PRO A 103 -16.79 -0.55 -5.63
C PRO A 103 -16.95 -1.98 -5.06
N LEU A 104 -16.77 -2.12 -3.76
CA LEU A 104 -16.95 -3.37 -3.02
C LEU A 104 -17.97 -3.16 -1.91
N ASP A 105 -18.66 -4.23 -1.53
CA ASP A 105 -19.66 -4.21 -0.48
C ASP A 105 -19.05 -3.93 0.90
N SER A 106 -19.83 -3.35 1.80
CA SER A 106 -19.41 -3.15 3.19
C SER A 106 -19.19 -4.50 3.88
N SER A 107 -18.16 -4.57 4.72
CA SER A 107 -17.82 -5.75 5.52
C SER A 107 -17.61 -7.04 4.71
N SER A 108 -17.07 -6.92 3.48
CA SER A 108 -16.85 -8.03 2.55
C SER A 108 -15.39 -8.50 2.45
N ILE A 109 -14.44 -7.76 3.02
CA ILE A 109 -13.00 -7.98 2.88
C ILE A 109 -12.38 -8.26 4.25
N ASP A 110 -11.54 -9.27 4.35
CA ASP A 110 -10.81 -9.61 5.58
C ASP A 110 -9.48 -8.86 5.69
N TYR A 111 -8.77 -8.69 4.56
CA TYR A 111 -7.49 -8.00 4.51
C TYR A 111 -7.41 -7.04 3.34
N CYS A 112 -6.99 -5.81 3.62
CA CYS A 112 -6.65 -4.80 2.63
C CYS A 112 -5.14 -4.59 2.61
N LEU A 113 -4.51 -4.70 1.44
CA LEU A 113 -3.07 -4.55 1.25
C LEU A 113 -2.78 -3.28 0.46
N MET A 114 -1.70 -2.59 0.82
CA MET A 114 -1.14 -1.47 0.06
C MET A 114 0.40 -1.52 0.11
N VAL A 115 1.03 -1.80 -1.02
CA VAL A 115 2.48 -1.95 -1.12
C VAL A 115 3.08 -0.81 -1.92
N ALA A 116 3.93 0.01 -1.31
CA ALA A 116 4.57 1.18 -1.95
C ALA A 116 3.57 2.09 -2.69
N ALA A 117 2.39 2.24 -2.14
CA ALA A 117 1.23 2.85 -2.77
C ALA A 117 0.65 4.03 -1.99
N PHE A 118 0.55 3.92 -0.66
CA PHE A 118 -0.02 4.95 0.21
C PHE A 118 0.63 6.33 0.03
N GLN A 119 1.90 6.35 -0.34
CA GLN A 119 2.69 7.55 -0.60
C GLN A 119 2.22 8.42 -1.78
N TYR A 120 1.26 7.96 -2.58
CA TYR A 120 0.75 8.70 -3.73
C TYR A 120 -0.66 9.26 -3.54
N LEU A 121 -1.25 9.02 -2.37
CA LEU A 121 -2.62 9.46 -2.06
C LEU A 121 -2.66 10.94 -1.68
N GLN A 122 -3.49 11.72 -2.40
CA GLN A 122 -3.81 13.11 -2.07
C GLN A 122 -4.97 13.20 -1.06
N TYR A 123 -5.86 12.20 -1.04
CA TYR A 123 -7.03 12.12 -0.16
C TYR A 123 -7.04 10.82 0.65
N PRO A 124 -5.99 10.57 1.47
CA PRO A 124 -5.83 9.31 2.19
C PRO A 124 -6.91 9.10 3.25
N GLU A 125 -7.46 10.18 3.82
CA GLU A 125 -8.48 10.10 4.87
C GLU A 125 -9.79 9.51 4.31
N ASP A 126 -10.22 9.98 3.14
CA ASP A 126 -11.46 9.51 2.52
C ASP A 126 -11.32 8.06 2.06
N LEU A 127 -10.19 7.73 1.43
CA LEU A 127 -9.91 6.35 1.04
C LEU A 127 -9.81 5.42 2.26
N THR A 128 -9.11 5.83 3.32
CA THR A 128 -8.96 5.02 4.55
C THR A 128 -10.30 4.77 5.22
N ARG A 129 -11.21 5.75 5.21
CA ARG A 129 -12.58 5.60 5.72
C ARG A 129 -13.39 4.61 4.87
N ASP A 130 -13.21 4.65 3.56
CA ASP A 130 -13.90 3.70 2.68
C ASP A 130 -13.27 2.29 2.77
N ILE A 131 -11.96 2.17 3.01
CA ILE A 131 -11.32 0.89 3.36
C ILE A 131 -11.91 0.33 4.66
N ALA A 132 -12.09 1.14 5.70
CA ALA A 132 -12.75 0.69 6.94
C ALA A 132 -14.18 0.21 6.68
N ARG A 133 -14.92 0.83 5.75
CA ARG A 133 -16.27 0.40 5.37
C ARG A 133 -16.27 -1.00 4.74
N ILE A 134 -15.36 -1.29 3.82
CA ILE A 134 -15.33 -2.59 3.12
C ILE A 134 -14.75 -3.73 3.96
N LEU A 135 -13.89 -3.42 4.95
CA LEU A 135 -13.34 -4.43 5.84
C LEU A 135 -14.42 -5.04 6.74
N SER A 136 -14.37 -6.35 6.91
CA SER A 136 -15.17 -7.10 7.88
C SER A 136 -14.84 -6.70 9.32
N ASP A 137 -15.64 -7.13 10.29
CA ASP A 137 -15.34 -6.93 11.70
C ASP A 137 -13.98 -7.54 12.04
N LYS A 138 -13.11 -6.72 12.67
CA LYS A 138 -11.71 -7.09 12.95
C LYS A 138 -10.88 -7.38 11.68
N GLY A 139 -11.35 -6.98 10.50
CA GLY A 139 -10.55 -6.96 9.28
C GLY A 139 -9.33 -6.05 9.43
N LYS A 140 -8.29 -6.31 8.68
CA LYS A 140 -7.01 -5.61 8.82
C LYS A 140 -6.59 -4.89 7.55
N ILE A 141 -5.94 -3.74 7.71
CA ILE A 141 -5.15 -3.11 6.67
C ILE A 141 -3.66 -3.34 6.91
N ILE A 142 -2.90 -3.66 5.85
CA ILE A 142 -1.46 -3.85 5.87
C ILE A 142 -0.85 -2.88 4.85
N ILE A 143 -0.17 -1.85 5.33
CA ILE A 143 0.49 -0.84 4.50
C ILE A 143 1.99 -1.06 4.62
N SER A 144 2.70 -1.20 3.49
CA SER A 144 4.15 -1.30 3.49
C SER A 144 4.78 -0.34 2.48
N PHE A 145 5.94 0.19 2.84
CA PHE A 145 6.70 1.10 1.99
C PHE A 145 8.20 1.08 2.32
N SER A 146 8.99 1.60 1.39
CA SER A 146 10.42 1.88 1.58
C SER A 146 10.66 3.39 1.47
N ASN A 147 11.92 3.78 1.36
CA ASN A 147 12.29 5.17 1.05
C ASN A 147 12.20 5.51 -0.45
N ARG A 148 11.84 4.54 -1.31
CA ARG A 148 11.66 4.76 -2.75
C ARG A 148 10.28 5.34 -3.04
N ALA A 149 10.25 6.31 -3.93
CA ALA A 149 9.01 6.87 -4.48
C ALA A 149 9.27 7.53 -5.84
N PHE A 150 8.23 7.62 -6.66
CA PHE A 150 8.18 8.56 -7.79
C PHE A 150 7.91 9.96 -7.23
N TRP A 151 8.97 10.67 -6.83
CA TRP A 151 8.90 11.91 -6.06
C TRP A 151 7.97 12.97 -6.64
N HIS A 152 7.91 13.08 -7.98
CA HIS A 152 7.04 14.04 -8.65
C HIS A 152 5.54 13.72 -8.47
N LYS A 153 5.20 12.43 -8.29
CA LYS A 153 3.82 11.94 -8.09
C LYS A 153 3.42 11.79 -6.63
N ALA A 154 4.36 11.97 -5.71
CA ALA A 154 4.07 11.91 -4.28
C ALA A 154 3.70 13.29 -3.74
N PRO A 155 2.66 13.41 -2.87
CA PRO A 155 2.27 14.66 -2.23
C PRO A 155 3.37 15.26 -1.34
N ASN A 156 3.29 16.57 -1.12
CA ASN A 156 4.25 17.32 -0.30
C ASN A 156 4.44 16.74 1.10
N ILE A 157 3.37 16.22 1.72
CA ILE A 157 3.49 15.56 3.03
C ILE A 157 4.50 14.41 2.98
N TRP A 158 4.54 13.66 1.88
CA TRP A 158 5.48 12.55 1.74
C TRP A 158 6.88 13.01 1.40
N THR A 159 7.00 13.94 0.45
CA THR A 159 8.29 14.39 -0.08
C THR A 159 9.07 15.26 0.90
N SER A 160 8.39 16.01 1.77
CA SER A 160 9.02 16.84 2.79
C SER A 160 9.29 16.14 4.13
N SER A 161 8.79 14.91 4.29
CA SER A 161 8.90 14.17 5.55
C SER A 161 10.09 13.20 5.57
N THR A 162 10.66 13.04 6.74
CA THR A 162 11.57 11.94 7.09
C THR A 162 10.81 10.61 7.15
N GLU A 163 11.51 9.50 7.21
CA GLU A 163 10.90 8.16 7.30
C GLU A 163 10.05 7.99 8.57
N GLU A 164 10.49 8.54 9.70
CA GLU A 164 9.73 8.51 10.98
C GLU A 164 8.47 9.41 10.91
N GLU A 165 8.56 10.56 10.26
CA GLU A 165 7.40 11.42 10.04
C GLU A 165 6.38 10.77 9.10
N ARG A 166 6.82 10.01 8.08
CA ARG A 166 5.92 9.21 7.21
C ARG A 166 5.18 8.14 7.99
N LEU A 167 5.88 7.40 8.87
CA LEU A 167 5.24 6.42 9.76
C LEU A 167 4.20 7.09 10.67
N THR A 168 4.56 8.22 11.28
CA THR A 168 3.66 9.01 12.13
C THR A 168 2.44 9.52 11.36
N TYR A 169 2.64 9.98 10.13
CA TYR A 169 1.59 10.43 9.23
C TYR A 169 0.61 9.30 8.89
N VAL A 170 1.12 8.16 8.39
CA VAL A 170 0.28 7.00 8.04
C VAL A 170 -0.50 6.52 9.26
N ARG A 171 0.18 6.38 10.42
CA ARG A 171 -0.46 6.03 11.69
C ARG A 171 -1.61 6.99 12.04
N LYS A 172 -1.38 8.31 11.94
CA LYS A 172 -2.39 9.33 12.23
C LYS A 172 -3.60 9.21 11.32
N VAL A 173 -3.39 8.99 10.02
CA VAL A 173 -4.48 8.79 9.05
C VAL A 173 -5.32 7.57 9.43
N LEU A 174 -4.70 6.44 9.76
CA LEU A 174 -5.39 5.22 10.16
C LEU A 174 -6.26 5.43 11.39
N ILE A 175 -5.69 5.90 12.49
CA ILE A 175 -6.42 6.11 13.76
C ILE A 175 -7.56 7.11 13.59
N SER A 176 -7.35 8.19 12.83
CA SER A 176 -8.39 9.21 12.61
C SER A 176 -9.56 8.74 11.74
N ASN A 177 -9.47 7.57 11.12
CA ASN A 177 -10.45 7.09 10.14
C ASN A 177 -10.90 5.63 10.34
N GLY A 178 -10.99 5.16 11.57
CA GLY A 178 -11.68 3.93 11.95
C GLY A 178 -10.78 2.71 12.15
N PHE A 179 -9.51 2.94 12.51
CA PHE A 179 -8.59 1.86 12.83
C PHE A 179 -8.00 2.00 14.23
N GLU A 180 -7.80 0.87 14.87
CA GLU A 180 -7.04 0.75 16.12
C GLU A 180 -5.58 1.21 15.91
N GLU A 181 -4.84 1.42 17.00
CA GLU A 181 -3.41 1.73 16.98
C GLU A 181 -2.63 0.69 16.15
N PRO A 182 -1.94 1.08 15.04
CA PRO A 182 -1.24 0.13 14.20
C PRO A 182 0.01 -0.45 14.86
N ARG A 183 0.23 -1.74 14.70
CA ARG A 183 1.51 -2.37 14.96
C ARG A 183 2.48 -2.00 13.84
N ILE A 184 3.65 -1.46 14.21
CA ILE A 184 4.68 -1.03 13.26
C ILE A 184 5.83 -2.04 13.26
N ILE A 185 6.20 -2.51 12.06
CA ILE A 185 7.37 -3.36 11.82
C ILE A 185 8.39 -2.54 11.03
N ARG A 186 9.63 -2.52 11.50
CA ARG A 186 10.76 -1.89 10.83
C ARG A 186 11.86 -2.93 10.65
N LYS A 187 12.45 -2.97 9.45
CA LYS A 187 13.68 -3.72 9.19
C LYS A 187 14.66 -2.82 8.47
N PHE A 188 15.77 -2.61 9.10
CA PHE A 188 16.94 -1.96 8.51
C PHE A 188 17.95 -3.08 8.24
N ASN A 189 18.48 -3.14 7.04
CA ASN A 189 19.55 -4.09 6.79
C ASN A 189 20.82 -3.51 7.37
N ASP A 190 21.21 -3.97 8.53
CA ASP A 190 22.54 -3.80 9.09
C ASP A 190 23.54 -4.60 8.26
N ILE A 191 23.89 -4.11 7.08
CA ILE A 191 25.10 -4.57 6.43
C ILE A 191 26.24 -3.73 7.00
N SER A 192 26.84 -4.25 8.05
CA SER A 192 28.14 -3.80 8.58
C SER A 192 29.30 -4.16 7.63
N PHE A 193 29.11 -3.98 6.32
CA PHE A 193 30.18 -3.98 5.33
C PHE A 193 30.31 -2.59 4.74
N ASN A 194 31.02 -1.73 5.47
CA ASN A 194 31.31 -0.34 5.12
C ASN A 194 32.14 -0.14 3.84
N PHE A 195 32.34 -1.17 3.02
CA PHE A 195 33.22 -1.10 1.85
C PHE A 195 32.51 -1.02 0.49
N LEU A 196 31.18 -1.19 0.43
CA LEU A 196 30.46 -1.10 -0.85
C LEU A 196 29.18 -0.26 -0.68
N PRO A 197 29.24 1.06 -0.87
CA PRO A 197 28.07 1.95 -0.72
C PRO A 197 26.93 1.69 -1.72
N PHE A 198 27.11 0.81 -2.69
CA PHE A 198 26.12 0.45 -3.73
C PHE A 198 25.18 -0.68 -3.35
N LEU A 199 25.35 -1.31 -2.17
CA LEU A 199 24.48 -2.41 -1.69
C LEU A 199 23.55 -1.96 -0.56
N LYS A 200 23.06 -0.72 -0.57
CA LYS A 200 22.00 -0.32 0.36
C LYS A 200 20.70 -1.00 -0.06
N ASN A 201 20.27 -1.98 0.74
CA ASN A 201 18.94 -2.58 0.62
C ASN A 201 17.85 -1.56 0.98
N ASP A 202 16.66 -1.74 0.42
CA ASP A 202 15.50 -0.93 0.74
C ASP A 202 15.12 -1.10 2.22
N PRO A 203 14.97 -0.02 3.00
CA PRO A 203 14.39 -0.14 4.34
C PRO A 203 12.97 -0.65 4.23
N PHE A 204 12.58 -1.52 5.15
CA PHE A 204 11.23 -2.09 5.21
C PHE A 204 10.45 -1.45 6.35
N TYR A 205 9.36 -0.78 6.00
CA TYR A 205 8.38 -0.25 6.93
C TYR A 205 7.02 -0.87 6.65
N CYS A 206 6.36 -1.34 7.71
CA CYS A 206 5.03 -1.93 7.58
C CYS A 206 4.17 -1.55 8.78
N LEU A 207 2.95 -1.07 8.52
CA LEU A 207 1.92 -0.79 9.52
C LEU A 207 0.78 -1.78 9.32
N ILE A 208 0.35 -2.39 10.42
CA ILE A 208 -0.77 -3.33 10.44
C ILE A 208 -1.77 -2.81 11.44
N ALA A 209 -2.96 -2.46 10.98
CA ALA A 209 -4.03 -1.95 11.82
C ALA A 209 -5.30 -2.78 11.65
N THR A 210 -6.02 -2.97 12.76
CA THR A 210 -7.32 -3.63 12.80
C THR A 210 -8.41 -2.57 12.70
N LYS A 211 -9.48 -2.85 11.97
CA LYS A 211 -10.69 -2.02 11.98
C LYS A 211 -11.29 -2.00 13.39
N GLU A 212 -11.69 -0.81 13.87
CA GLU A 212 -12.43 -0.61 15.12
C GLU A 212 -13.78 -1.33 15.16
#